data_45dc4fd98297322d01791155fcdb766b
#
_entry.id   45dc4fd98297322d01791155fcdb766b
#
_cell.length_a   1.000
_cell.length_b   1.000
_cell.length_c   1.000
_cell.angle_alpha   90.00
_cell.angle_beta   90.00
_cell.angle_gamma   90.00
#
_symmetry.space_group_name_H-M   'P 1'
#
loop_
_entity.id
_entity.type
_entity.pdbx_description
1 polymer ?
#
loop_
_entity_poly.entity_id
_entity_poly.type
_entity_poly.pdbx_seq_one_letter_code
_entity_poly.pdbx_strand_id
1 'polypeptide(L)'
;LEAADIVPLLLYQEDLRERKRGLTQAEANAVNQAALEENPVYAAVALRQGKDGKLLAGELRKIDGKRKTLRREIRQKRFEDSFLGRAGKALESVTAGAGFTWRINVALLSALAAKENSAATLGAIYGLDGMSIGEGMASVSGFTPLHALALMLFMALYPPCVPAAIMVKTQTLSTRWMLFSILFQMTVGLMVATLVFTGGSWLGLSGFEAMWAYYGFCLVLLLLLALVPAGEEQQKPGPVAAPTRP
;
A
#
# COMPACT_ATOMS: atom_id res chain seq x y z
N LEU A 1 23.61 -22.93 -28.79
CA LEU A 1 23.00 -21.58 -28.80
C LEU A 1 23.94 -20.67 -28.06
N GLU A 2 24.69 -19.83 -28.79
CA GLU A 2 25.65 -18.90 -28.21
C GLU A 2 24.93 -17.66 -27.71
N ALA A 3 25.54 -16.97 -26.73
CA ALA A 3 25.04 -15.68 -26.22
C ALA A 3 24.87 -14.61 -27.32
N ALA A 4 25.55 -14.82 -28.46
CA ALA A 4 25.44 -14.00 -29.66
C ALA A 4 24.03 -14.00 -30.29
N ASP A 5 23.27 -15.10 -30.17
CA ASP A 5 21.91 -15.19 -30.74
C ASP A 5 20.84 -14.55 -29.87
N ILE A 6 21.09 -14.42 -28.58
CA ILE A 6 20.11 -13.91 -27.60
C ILE A 6 20.11 -12.38 -27.54
N VAL A 7 21.29 -11.77 -27.68
CA VAL A 7 21.45 -10.30 -27.57
C VAL A 7 20.64 -9.54 -28.62
N PRO A 8 20.68 -9.86 -29.92
CA PRO A 8 19.89 -9.17 -30.94
C PRO A 8 18.37 -9.32 -30.68
N LEU A 9 17.95 -10.50 -30.22
CA LEU A 9 16.52 -10.71 -29.87
C LEU A 9 16.06 -9.89 -28.68
N LEU A 10 16.93 -9.71 -27.68
CA LEU A 10 16.62 -8.85 -26.52
C LEU A 10 16.51 -7.38 -26.93
N LEU A 11 17.41 -6.89 -27.77
CA LEU A 11 17.39 -5.53 -28.30
C LEU A 11 16.13 -5.29 -29.15
N TYR A 12 15.76 -6.25 -29.97
CA TYR A 12 14.55 -6.17 -30.79
C TYR A 12 13.27 -6.15 -29.92
N GLN A 13 13.23 -6.97 -28.87
CA GLN A 13 12.11 -6.92 -27.91
C GLN A 13 12.02 -5.59 -27.16
N GLU A 14 13.15 -4.97 -26.85
CA GLU A 14 13.19 -3.68 -26.17
C GLU A 14 12.70 -2.56 -27.11
N ASP A 15 13.12 -2.56 -28.37
CA ASP A 15 12.63 -1.65 -29.41
C ASP A 15 11.11 -1.82 -29.64
N LEU A 16 10.62 -3.05 -29.72
CA LEU A 16 9.19 -3.32 -29.80
C LEU A 16 8.40 -2.82 -28.58
N ARG A 17 8.98 -2.87 -27.38
CA ARG A 17 8.34 -2.32 -26.19
C ARG A 17 8.28 -0.80 -26.23
N GLU A 18 9.31 -0.15 -26.74
CA GLU A 18 9.31 1.30 -26.93
C GLU A 18 8.30 1.73 -27.98
N ARG A 19 8.24 1.07 -29.13
CA ARG A 19 7.26 1.32 -30.19
C ARG A 19 5.82 1.18 -29.69
N LYS A 20 5.54 0.29 -28.73
CA LYS A 20 4.20 0.09 -28.12
C LYS A 20 3.86 1.06 -27.01
N ARG A 21 4.80 1.88 -26.59
CA ARG A 21 4.61 2.77 -25.45
C ARG A 21 3.62 3.89 -25.78
N GLY A 22 2.46 3.86 -25.12
CA GLY A 22 1.40 4.85 -25.33
C GLY A 22 0.39 4.51 -26.42
N LEU A 23 0.50 3.35 -27.07
CA LEU A 23 -0.46 2.87 -28.05
C LEU A 23 -1.67 2.20 -27.39
N THR A 24 -2.82 2.27 -28.09
CA THR A 24 -4.01 1.50 -27.71
C THR A 24 -3.79 0.00 -27.96
N GLN A 25 -4.63 -0.85 -27.32
CA GLN A 25 -4.51 -2.32 -27.44
C GLN A 25 -4.57 -2.79 -28.93
N ALA A 26 -5.40 -2.13 -29.74
CA ALA A 26 -5.53 -2.47 -31.16
C ALA A 26 -4.27 -2.15 -31.96
N GLU A 27 -3.69 -0.96 -31.75
CA GLU A 27 -2.43 -0.55 -32.37
C GLU A 27 -1.25 -1.39 -31.91
N ALA A 28 -1.18 -1.74 -30.62
CA ALA A 28 -0.16 -2.63 -30.10
C ALA A 28 -0.22 -4.04 -30.72
N ASN A 29 -1.43 -4.55 -31.03
CA ASN A 29 -1.62 -5.81 -31.71
C ASN A 29 -1.15 -5.73 -33.18
N ALA A 30 -1.41 -4.62 -33.87
CA ALA A 30 -0.93 -4.41 -35.23
C ALA A 30 0.61 -4.38 -35.29
N VAL A 31 1.25 -3.68 -34.34
CA VAL A 31 2.72 -3.68 -34.19
C VAL A 31 3.26 -5.08 -33.90
N ASN A 32 2.55 -5.92 -33.12
CA ASN A 32 2.96 -7.31 -32.90
C ASN A 32 2.90 -8.14 -34.17
N GLN A 33 1.84 -7.99 -34.98
CA GLN A 33 1.72 -8.71 -36.25
C GLN A 33 2.81 -8.31 -37.24
N ALA A 34 3.04 -7.01 -37.40
CA ALA A 34 4.13 -6.52 -38.24
C ALA A 34 5.51 -7.04 -37.77
N ALA A 35 5.76 -7.10 -36.48
CA ALA A 35 7.00 -7.63 -35.92
C ALA A 35 7.21 -9.13 -36.18
N LEU A 36 6.13 -9.92 -36.27
CA LEU A 36 6.20 -11.34 -36.63
C LEU A 36 6.56 -11.54 -38.11
N GLU A 37 6.16 -10.61 -38.98
CA GLU A 37 6.48 -10.62 -40.40
C GLU A 37 7.91 -10.10 -40.66
N GLU A 38 8.31 -9.04 -39.93
CA GLU A 38 9.61 -8.38 -40.07
C GLU A 38 10.79 -9.27 -39.65
N ASN A 39 10.61 -10.08 -38.58
CA ASN A 39 11.68 -10.87 -38.02
C ASN A 39 11.29 -12.37 -37.84
N PRO A 40 11.67 -13.25 -38.75
CA PRO A 40 11.31 -14.68 -38.68
C PRO A 40 11.87 -15.39 -37.45
N VAL A 41 13.04 -14.98 -36.93
CA VAL A 41 13.62 -15.53 -35.72
C VAL A 41 12.79 -15.15 -34.50
N TYR A 42 12.36 -13.87 -34.44
CA TYR A 42 11.45 -13.41 -33.41
C TYR A 42 10.11 -14.15 -33.49
N ALA A 43 9.57 -14.36 -34.68
CA ALA A 43 8.35 -15.12 -34.91
C ALA A 43 8.44 -16.53 -34.39
N ALA A 44 9.53 -17.25 -34.71
CA ALA A 44 9.77 -18.60 -34.25
C ALA A 44 9.83 -18.70 -32.70
N VAL A 45 10.42 -17.70 -32.05
CA VAL A 45 10.51 -17.62 -30.58
C VAL A 45 9.15 -17.23 -29.96
N ALA A 46 8.47 -16.25 -30.53
CA ALA A 46 7.17 -15.78 -30.04
C ALA A 46 6.08 -16.85 -30.15
N LEU A 47 6.07 -17.57 -31.27
CA LEU A 47 5.12 -18.65 -31.55
C LEU A 47 5.61 -20.02 -31.05
N ARG A 48 6.81 -20.09 -30.43
CA ARG A 48 7.47 -21.32 -29.94
C ARG A 48 7.55 -22.45 -30.98
N GLN A 49 7.84 -22.09 -32.22
CA GLN A 49 7.97 -23.03 -33.31
C GLN A 49 9.33 -23.75 -33.26
N GLY A 50 9.31 -25.08 -33.41
CA GLY A 50 10.50 -25.91 -33.39
C GLY A 50 11.14 -26.10 -31.99
N LYS A 51 12.21 -26.91 -31.92
CA LYS A 51 12.96 -27.15 -30.67
C LYS A 51 13.75 -25.91 -30.25
N ASP A 52 14.37 -25.24 -31.22
CA ASP A 52 15.22 -24.09 -30.98
C ASP A 52 14.40 -22.85 -30.55
N GLY A 53 13.22 -22.64 -31.14
CA GLY A 53 12.30 -21.58 -30.74
C GLY A 53 11.81 -21.75 -29.29
N LYS A 54 11.56 -23.00 -28.85
CA LYS A 54 11.17 -23.28 -27.45
C LYS A 54 12.30 -23.05 -26.47
N LEU A 55 13.52 -23.43 -26.82
CA LEU A 55 14.73 -23.25 -25.99
C LEU A 55 15.05 -21.76 -25.83
N LEU A 56 15.07 -21.01 -26.94
CA LEU A 56 15.28 -19.54 -26.93
C LEU A 56 14.20 -18.81 -26.15
N ALA A 57 12.94 -19.19 -26.31
CA ALA A 57 11.85 -18.62 -25.53
C ALA A 57 12.02 -18.87 -24.01
N GLY A 58 12.51 -20.05 -23.63
CA GLY A 58 12.82 -20.40 -22.25
C GLY A 58 13.94 -19.54 -21.67
N GLU A 59 15.04 -19.37 -22.39
CA GLU A 59 16.19 -18.57 -21.95
C GLU A 59 15.84 -17.07 -21.88
N LEU A 60 15.12 -16.54 -22.87
CA LEU A 60 14.62 -15.16 -22.85
C LEU A 60 13.72 -14.91 -21.64
N ARG A 61 12.86 -15.86 -21.30
CA ARG A 61 11.98 -15.76 -20.13
C ARG A 61 12.77 -15.75 -18.82
N LYS A 62 13.85 -16.55 -18.72
CA LYS A 62 14.76 -16.53 -17.57
C LYS A 62 15.49 -15.20 -17.44
N ILE A 63 15.98 -14.66 -18.57
CA ILE A 63 16.69 -13.36 -18.60
C ILE A 63 15.72 -12.23 -18.25
N ASP A 64 14.51 -12.21 -18.80
CA ASP A 64 13.47 -11.24 -18.44
C ASP A 64 13.10 -11.32 -16.95
N GLY A 65 13.01 -12.53 -16.40
CA GLY A 65 12.82 -12.76 -14.98
C GLY A 65 13.94 -12.13 -14.15
N LYS A 66 15.22 -12.42 -14.49
CA LYS A 66 16.38 -11.83 -13.81
C LYS A 66 16.44 -10.31 -13.94
N ARG A 67 16.14 -9.76 -15.12
CA ARG A 67 16.06 -8.29 -15.33
C ARG A 67 14.98 -7.65 -14.46
N LYS A 68 13.80 -8.28 -14.37
CA LYS A 68 12.71 -7.80 -13.51
C LYS A 68 13.14 -7.80 -12.03
N THR A 69 13.77 -8.88 -11.57
CA THR A 69 14.27 -8.98 -10.19
C THR A 69 15.31 -7.89 -9.91
N LEU A 70 16.28 -7.72 -10.80
CA LEU A 70 17.33 -6.72 -10.65
C LEU A 70 16.79 -5.28 -10.65
N ARG A 71 15.83 -4.99 -11.53
CA ARG A 71 15.13 -3.67 -11.53
C ARG A 71 14.37 -3.42 -10.23
N ARG A 72 13.80 -4.47 -9.63
CA ARG A 72 13.13 -4.41 -8.32
C ARG A 72 14.13 -4.10 -7.21
N GLU A 73 15.25 -4.81 -7.18
CA GLU A 73 16.31 -4.58 -6.18
C GLU A 73 16.88 -3.17 -6.28
N ILE A 74 17.16 -2.68 -7.48
CA ILE A 74 17.64 -1.31 -7.69
C ILE A 74 16.60 -0.30 -7.23
N ARG A 75 15.32 -0.49 -7.56
CA ARG A 75 14.24 0.40 -7.14
C ARG A 75 14.10 0.38 -5.63
N GLN A 76 14.14 -0.81 -5.02
CA GLN A 76 14.08 -0.97 -3.57
C GLN A 76 15.23 -0.26 -2.87
N LYS A 77 16.47 -0.44 -3.33
CA LYS A 77 17.65 0.28 -2.77
C LYS A 77 17.49 1.79 -2.88
N ARG A 78 17.02 2.30 -4.02
CA ARG A 78 16.75 3.74 -4.17
C ARG A 78 15.71 4.27 -3.19
N PHE A 79 14.67 3.49 -2.89
CA PHE A 79 13.68 3.85 -1.88
C PHE A 79 14.29 3.81 -0.48
N GLU A 80 15.09 2.79 -0.17
CA GLU A 80 15.78 2.66 1.12
C GLU A 80 16.74 3.82 1.41
N ASP A 81 17.48 4.28 0.40
CA ASP A 81 18.44 5.36 0.52
C ASP A 81 17.79 6.76 0.48
N SER A 82 16.51 6.82 0.12
CA SER A 82 15.78 8.08 0.10
C SER A 82 15.55 8.63 1.52
N PHE A 83 15.29 9.93 1.63
CA PHE A 83 14.94 10.56 2.92
C PHE A 83 13.73 9.86 3.58
N LEU A 84 12.70 9.53 2.79
CA LEU A 84 11.54 8.80 3.28
C LEU A 84 11.90 7.39 3.77
N GLY A 85 12.78 6.69 3.09
CA GLY A 85 13.26 5.36 3.49
C GLY A 85 13.99 5.40 4.83
N ARG A 86 14.86 6.39 5.01
CA ARG A 86 15.57 6.62 6.29
C ARG A 86 14.61 6.97 7.42
N ALA A 87 13.65 7.86 7.16
CA ALA A 87 12.60 8.19 8.13
C ALA A 87 11.72 6.97 8.47
N GLY A 88 11.35 6.16 7.46
CA GLY A 88 10.61 4.92 7.65
C GLY A 88 11.35 3.90 8.53
N LYS A 89 12.67 3.77 8.35
CA LYS A 89 13.53 2.91 9.18
C LYS A 89 13.65 3.44 10.63
N ALA A 90 13.75 4.74 10.81
CA ALA A 90 13.78 5.34 12.14
C ALA A 90 12.45 5.11 12.91
N LEU A 91 11.32 5.16 12.21
CA LEU A 91 10.00 4.88 12.78
C LEU A 91 9.76 3.38 13.06
N GLU A 92 10.51 2.48 12.42
CA GLU A 92 10.33 1.04 12.59
C GLU A 92 10.51 0.59 14.04
N SER A 93 11.44 1.22 14.79
CA SER A 93 11.65 0.94 16.20
C SER A 93 10.39 1.23 17.07
N VAL A 94 9.61 2.23 16.71
CA VAL A 94 8.38 2.63 17.41
C VAL A 94 7.19 1.78 16.97
N THR A 95 7.14 1.43 15.68
CA THR A 95 6.01 0.74 15.06
C THR A 95 6.18 -0.78 15.01
N ALA A 96 7.33 -1.30 15.44
CA ALA A 96 7.63 -2.75 15.48
C ALA A 96 6.58 -3.55 16.26
N GLY A 97 6.04 -2.98 17.35
CA GLY A 97 4.97 -3.61 18.14
C GLY A 97 3.67 -3.83 17.35
N ALA A 98 3.40 -3.01 16.34
CA ALA A 98 2.28 -3.18 15.40
C ALA A 98 2.61 -4.07 14.20
N GLY A 99 3.83 -4.61 14.10
CA GLY A 99 4.29 -5.41 12.97
C GLY A 99 4.60 -4.57 11.71
N PHE A 100 4.77 -3.26 11.83
CA PHE A 100 5.01 -2.40 10.69
C PHE A 100 6.49 -2.38 10.31
N THR A 101 6.77 -2.70 9.07
CA THR A 101 8.10 -2.59 8.48
C THR A 101 8.37 -1.17 7.97
N TRP A 102 9.63 -0.84 7.71
CA TRP A 102 10.01 0.45 7.15
C TRP A 102 9.25 0.80 5.86
N ARG A 103 8.89 -0.19 5.05
CA ARG A 103 8.11 0.00 3.81
C ARG A 103 6.69 0.51 4.09
N ILE A 104 6.05 -0.07 5.10
CA ILE A 104 4.73 0.37 5.57
C ILE A 104 4.85 1.79 6.14
N ASN A 105 5.88 2.07 6.94
CA ASN A 105 6.11 3.39 7.50
C ASN A 105 6.31 4.46 6.42
N VAL A 106 7.01 4.15 5.32
CA VAL A 106 7.12 5.06 4.17
C VAL A 106 5.75 5.35 3.55
N ALA A 107 4.90 4.33 3.39
CA ALA A 107 3.55 4.52 2.89
C ALA A 107 2.69 5.35 3.84
N LEU A 108 2.82 5.14 5.15
CA LEU A 108 2.14 5.93 6.18
C LEU A 108 2.61 7.40 6.17
N LEU A 109 3.89 7.66 6.02
CA LEU A 109 4.40 9.02 5.88
C LEU A 109 3.84 9.72 4.64
N SER A 110 3.71 9.00 3.52
CA SER A 110 3.09 9.54 2.32
C SER A 110 1.58 9.78 2.48
N ALA A 111 0.91 8.98 3.31
CA ALA A 111 -0.50 9.13 3.63
C ALA A 111 -0.82 10.39 4.45
N LEU A 112 0.18 11.00 5.11
CA LEU A 112 0.00 12.30 5.78
C LEU A 112 -0.37 13.42 4.79
N ALA A 113 0.14 13.36 3.56
CA ALA A 113 -0.22 14.32 2.53
C ALA A 113 -1.67 14.08 2.04
N ALA A 114 -2.00 12.81 1.73
CA ALA A 114 -3.33 12.38 1.32
C ALA A 114 -3.47 10.87 1.59
N LYS A 115 -4.54 10.45 2.26
CA LYS A 115 -4.77 9.02 2.58
C LYS A 115 -4.77 8.13 1.33
N GLU A 116 -5.31 8.63 0.23
CA GLU A 116 -5.38 7.93 -1.06
C GLU A 116 -3.98 7.59 -1.61
N ASN A 117 -2.99 8.40 -1.26
CA ASN A 117 -1.62 8.21 -1.73
C ASN A 117 -0.92 7.01 -1.09
N SER A 118 -1.43 6.51 0.04
CA SER A 118 -0.90 5.32 0.72
C SER A 118 -0.98 4.07 -0.16
N ALA A 119 -2.12 3.86 -0.82
CA ALA A 119 -2.31 2.73 -1.73
C ALA A 119 -1.38 2.81 -2.94
N ALA A 120 -1.20 4.02 -3.53
CA ALA A 120 -0.27 4.24 -4.62
C ALA A 120 1.19 3.97 -4.19
N THR A 121 1.58 4.41 -3.00
CA THR A 121 2.92 4.19 -2.45
C THR A 121 3.16 2.71 -2.14
N LEU A 122 2.20 2.02 -1.52
CA LEU A 122 2.26 0.56 -1.32
C LEU A 122 2.35 -0.17 -2.65
N GLY A 123 1.57 0.26 -3.66
CA GLY A 123 1.65 -0.27 -5.02
C GLY A 123 3.02 -0.04 -5.67
N ALA A 124 3.65 1.11 -5.45
CA ALA A 124 4.99 1.39 -5.97
C ALA A 124 6.09 0.55 -5.30
N ILE A 125 5.95 0.27 -3.99
CA ILE A 125 6.94 -0.47 -3.19
C ILE A 125 6.74 -1.98 -3.34
N TYR A 126 5.51 -2.47 -3.27
CA TYR A 126 5.15 -3.89 -3.31
C TYR A 126 4.59 -4.33 -4.66
N GLY A 127 4.09 -3.40 -5.47
CA GLY A 127 3.49 -3.69 -6.77
C GLY A 127 4.51 -4.31 -7.70
N LEU A 128 4.25 -5.54 -8.07
CA LEU A 128 5.00 -6.29 -9.05
C LEU A 128 4.22 -6.20 -10.36
N ASP A 129 4.91 -6.05 -11.48
CA ASP A 129 4.28 -5.95 -12.80
C ASP A 129 3.17 -7.01 -12.97
N GLY A 130 1.91 -6.59 -12.96
CA GLY A 130 0.73 -7.43 -13.14
C GLY A 130 0.20 -8.17 -11.89
N MET A 131 0.79 -7.98 -10.70
CA MET A 131 0.27 -8.53 -9.44
C MET A 131 -0.52 -7.47 -8.66
N SER A 132 -1.53 -7.89 -7.92
CA SER A 132 -2.22 -7.02 -6.97
C SER A 132 -1.30 -6.63 -5.81
N ILE A 133 -1.60 -5.51 -5.15
CA ILE A 133 -0.84 -5.06 -3.95
C ILE A 133 -0.83 -6.15 -2.88
N GLY A 134 -1.96 -6.84 -2.69
CA GLY A 134 -2.10 -7.93 -1.72
C GLY A 134 -1.19 -9.11 -2.02
N GLU A 135 -1.10 -9.54 -3.28
CA GLU A 135 -0.18 -10.60 -3.71
C GLU A 135 1.29 -10.18 -3.56
N GLY A 136 1.60 -8.92 -3.88
CA GLY A 136 2.92 -8.34 -3.69
C GLY A 136 3.34 -8.34 -2.22
N MET A 137 2.45 -7.95 -1.32
CA MET A 137 2.69 -7.97 0.13
C MET A 137 2.80 -9.40 0.67
N ALA A 138 1.92 -10.32 0.25
CA ALA A 138 1.95 -11.72 0.65
C ALA A 138 3.22 -12.46 0.17
N SER A 139 3.85 -12.02 -0.92
CA SER A 139 5.10 -12.59 -1.42
C SER A 139 6.32 -12.23 -0.56
N VAL A 140 6.20 -11.26 0.34
CA VAL A 140 7.28 -10.87 1.26
C VAL A 140 7.27 -11.82 2.45
N SER A 141 8.40 -12.48 2.67
CA SER A 141 8.57 -13.37 3.83
C SER A 141 8.29 -12.65 5.15
N GLY A 142 7.41 -13.23 5.95
CA GLY A 142 7.04 -12.67 7.27
C GLY A 142 5.79 -11.79 7.26
N PHE A 143 5.19 -11.47 6.11
CA PHE A 143 3.93 -10.73 6.07
C PHE A 143 2.74 -11.71 6.24
N THR A 144 2.02 -11.59 7.35
CA THR A 144 0.87 -12.44 7.68
C THR A 144 -0.45 -11.66 7.50
N PRO A 145 -1.61 -12.33 7.40
CA PRO A 145 -2.90 -11.66 7.40
C PRO A 145 -3.14 -10.76 8.62
N LEU A 146 -2.47 -11.06 9.74
CA LEU A 146 -2.53 -10.25 10.95
C LEU A 146 -1.87 -8.86 10.77
N HIS A 147 -0.77 -8.79 10.01
CA HIS A 147 -0.16 -7.51 9.63
C HIS A 147 -1.11 -6.66 8.78
N ALA A 148 -1.84 -7.30 7.85
CA ALA A 148 -2.82 -6.62 7.02
C ALA A 148 -3.96 -6.05 7.87
N LEU A 149 -4.47 -6.82 8.82
CA LEU A 149 -5.51 -6.39 9.75
C LEU A 149 -5.04 -5.20 10.61
N ALA A 150 -3.86 -5.29 11.21
CA ALA A 150 -3.29 -4.21 12.01
C ALA A 150 -3.12 -2.92 11.18
N LEU A 151 -2.65 -3.06 9.94
CA LEU A 151 -2.50 -1.94 9.00
C LEU A 151 -3.86 -1.31 8.64
N MET A 152 -4.88 -2.13 8.35
CA MET A 152 -6.22 -1.63 8.05
C MET A 152 -6.82 -0.86 9.22
N LEU A 153 -6.70 -1.37 10.45
CA LEU A 153 -7.19 -0.71 11.65
C LEU A 153 -6.43 0.59 11.92
N PHE A 154 -5.12 0.58 11.76
CA PHE A 154 -4.32 1.80 11.86
C PHE A 154 -4.74 2.85 10.83
N MET A 155 -4.93 2.45 9.56
CA MET A 155 -5.36 3.36 8.49
C MET A 155 -6.78 3.91 8.72
N ALA A 156 -7.68 3.13 9.34
CA ALA A 156 -9.01 3.60 9.72
C ALA A 156 -8.94 4.73 10.78
N LEU A 157 -8.05 4.57 11.77
CA LEU A 157 -7.83 5.52 12.86
C LEU A 157 -6.76 6.57 12.54
N TYR A 158 -6.17 6.52 11.35
CA TYR A 158 -5.08 7.40 10.94
C TYR A 158 -5.48 8.88 10.99
N PRO A 159 -4.58 9.77 11.46
CA PRO A 159 -4.87 11.18 11.63
C PRO A 159 -5.35 11.82 10.31
N PRO A 160 -6.06 12.95 10.43
CA PRO A 160 -6.56 13.67 9.27
C PRO A 160 -5.38 14.13 8.38
N CYS A 161 -5.61 14.16 7.08
CA CYS A 161 -4.66 14.69 6.12
C CYS A 161 -4.35 16.17 6.40
N VAL A 162 -3.25 16.68 5.85
CA VAL A 162 -2.82 18.08 6.05
C VAL A 162 -3.95 19.10 5.86
N PRO A 163 -4.80 19.03 4.81
CA PRO A 163 -5.93 19.96 4.67
C PRO A 163 -6.91 19.91 5.84
N ALA A 164 -7.27 18.73 6.33
CA ALA A 164 -8.17 18.59 7.47
C ALA A 164 -7.53 19.09 8.77
N ALA A 165 -6.23 18.89 8.98
CA ALA A 165 -5.49 19.43 10.09
C ALA A 165 -5.48 20.98 10.08
N ILE A 166 -5.32 21.57 8.89
CA ILE A 166 -5.43 23.03 8.72
C ILE A 166 -6.83 23.53 9.09
N MET A 167 -7.88 22.79 8.70
CA MET A 167 -9.26 23.14 9.10
C MET A 167 -9.45 23.13 10.61
N VAL A 168 -8.89 22.13 11.32
CA VAL A 168 -8.91 22.12 12.79
C VAL A 168 -8.20 23.37 13.35
N LYS A 169 -7.05 23.74 12.79
CA LYS A 169 -6.32 24.96 13.19
C LYS A 169 -7.15 26.23 12.97
N THR A 170 -7.80 26.35 11.82
CA THR A 170 -8.62 27.55 11.50
C THR A 170 -9.86 27.65 12.37
N GLN A 171 -10.50 26.51 12.68
CA GLN A 171 -11.68 26.45 13.54
C GLN A 171 -11.36 26.73 15.01
N THR A 172 -10.25 26.18 15.51
CA THR A 172 -9.86 26.34 16.92
C THR A 172 -8.98 27.55 17.18
N LEU A 173 -8.49 28.22 16.12
CA LEU A 173 -7.52 29.33 16.17
C LEU A 173 -6.25 28.98 16.98
N SER A 174 -5.97 27.71 17.19
CA SER A 174 -4.89 27.23 18.03
C SER A 174 -4.10 26.09 17.39
N THR A 175 -2.81 26.31 17.18
CA THR A 175 -1.88 25.29 16.69
C THR A 175 -1.72 24.14 17.70
N ARG A 176 -1.88 24.40 18.99
CA ARG A 176 -1.77 23.37 20.04
C ARG A 176 -2.88 22.32 19.90
N TRP A 177 -4.12 22.73 19.65
CA TRP A 177 -5.25 21.81 19.44
C TRP A 177 -5.10 20.99 18.15
N MET A 178 -4.60 21.60 17.08
CA MET A 178 -4.30 20.89 15.85
C MET A 178 -3.26 19.78 16.09
N LEU A 179 -2.15 20.14 16.76
CA LEU A 179 -1.08 19.18 17.05
C LEU A 179 -1.55 18.07 18.00
N PHE A 180 -2.32 18.43 19.03
CA PHE A 180 -2.94 17.46 19.94
C PHE A 180 -3.84 16.48 19.21
N SER A 181 -4.69 16.94 18.30
CA SER A 181 -5.59 16.08 17.51
C SER A 181 -4.80 15.06 16.67
N ILE A 182 -3.74 15.50 15.99
CA ILE A 182 -2.88 14.61 15.18
C ILE A 182 -2.19 13.57 16.07
N LEU A 183 -1.53 14.02 17.13
CA LEU A 183 -0.79 13.12 18.03
C LEU A 183 -1.71 12.14 18.74
N PHE A 184 -2.87 12.59 19.19
CA PHE A 184 -3.86 11.75 19.86
C PHE A 184 -4.34 10.61 18.93
N GLN A 185 -4.76 10.95 17.71
CA GLN A 185 -5.21 9.93 16.75
C GLN A 185 -4.09 8.97 16.36
N MET A 186 -2.85 9.47 16.18
CA MET A 186 -1.69 8.64 15.88
C MET A 186 -1.41 7.65 17.02
N THR A 187 -1.46 8.12 18.25
CA THR A 187 -1.23 7.28 19.44
C THR A 187 -2.32 6.23 19.60
N VAL A 188 -3.59 6.61 19.47
CA VAL A 188 -4.72 5.68 19.57
C VAL A 188 -4.65 4.64 18.45
N GLY A 189 -4.41 5.07 17.20
CA GLY A 189 -4.28 4.15 16.06
C GLY A 189 -3.14 3.15 16.25
N LEU A 190 -1.97 3.63 16.69
CA LEU A 190 -0.81 2.76 16.94
C LEU A 190 -1.07 1.80 18.11
N MET A 191 -1.71 2.27 19.16
CA MET A 191 -2.08 1.44 20.31
C MET A 191 -3.02 0.30 19.91
N VAL A 192 -4.06 0.60 19.13
CA VAL A 192 -5.01 -0.41 18.62
C VAL A 192 -4.29 -1.40 17.71
N ALA A 193 -3.50 -0.92 16.76
CA ALA A 193 -2.75 -1.79 15.85
C ALA A 193 -1.77 -2.70 16.61
N THR A 194 -1.07 -2.17 17.60
CA THR A 194 -0.14 -2.93 18.45
C THR A 194 -0.88 -3.99 19.28
N LEU A 195 -2.01 -3.62 19.89
CA LEU A 195 -2.82 -4.58 20.67
C LEU A 195 -3.33 -5.72 19.80
N VAL A 196 -3.84 -5.43 18.62
CA VAL A 196 -4.36 -6.44 17.68
C VAL A 196 -3.23 -7.32 17.15
N PHE A 197 -2.11 -6.73 16.74
CA PHE A 197 -0.97 -7.48 16.22
C PHE A 197 -0.31 -8.34 17.30
N THR A 198 0.08 -7.73 18.42
CA THR A 198 0.77 -8.43 19.52
C THR A 198 -0.17 -9.42 20.19
N GLY A 199 -1.42 -9.03 20.46
CA GLY A 199 -2.42 -9.91 21.05
C GLY A 199 -2.76 -11.10 20.15
N GLY A 200 -2.98 -10.86 18.87
CA GLY A 200 -3.24 -11.89 17.86
C GLY A 200 -2.06 -12.86 17.68
N SER A 201 -0.83 -12.32 17.66
CA SER A 201 0.38 -13.14 17.53
C SER A 201 0.64 -14.01 18.79
N TRP A 202 0.34 -13.47 19.95
CA TRP A 202 0.51 -14.18 21.23
C TRP A 202 -0.51 -15.30 21.43
N LEU A 203 -1.73 -15.07 20.96
CA LEU A 203 -2.81 -16.07 20.99
C LEU A 203 -2.73 -17.06 19.81
N GLY A 204 -1.80 -16.88 18.87
CA GLY A 204 -1.66 -17.72 17.68
C GLY A 204 -2.86 -17.65 16.73
N LEU A 205 -3.64 -16.55 16.79
CA LEU A 205 -4.83 -16.37 15.99
C LEU A 205 -4.46 -16.11 14.51
N SER A 206 -5.22 -16.71 13.61
CA SER A 206 -5.19 -16.30 12.20
C SER A 206 -5.75 -14.87 12.05
N GLY A 207 -5.38 -14.16 10.98
CA GLY A 207 -5.88 -12.80 10.76
C GLY A 207 -7.42 -12.72 10.73
N PHE A 208 -8.07 -13.79 10.29
CA PHE A 208 -9.53 -13.87 10.25
C PHE A 208 -10.16 -14.05 11.64
N GLU A 209 -9.58 -14.90 12.48
CA GLU A 209 -10.00 -15.08 13.87
C GLU A 209 -9.78 -13.82 14.71
N ALA A 210 -8.63 -13.15 14.52
CA ALA A 210 -8.33 -11.88 15.15
C ALA A 210 -9.34 -10.78 14.76
N MET A 211 -9.80 -10.77 13.51
CA MET A 211 -10.84 -9.85 13.05
C MET A 211 -12.16 -10.09 13.81
N TRP A 212 -12.62 -11.34 13.93
CA TRP A 212 -13.82 -11.66 14.66
C TRP A 212 -13.70 -11.36 16.17
N ALA A 213 -12.56 -11.64 16.76
CA ALA A 213 -12.27 -11.30 18.15
C ALA A 213 -12.33 -9.79 18.39
N TYR A 214 -11.76 -8.98 17.47
CA TYR A 214 -11.83 -7.54 17.54
C TYR A 214 -13.25 -7.00 17.39
N TYR A 215 -14.05 -7.52 16.45
CA TYR A 215 -15.45 -7.15 16.30
C TYR A 215 -16.26 -7.51 17.55
N GLY A 216 -16.07 -8.70 18.09
CA GLY A 216 -16.71 -9.14 19.32
C GLY A 216 -16.36 -8.24 20.51
N PHE A 217 -15.09 -7.88 20.65
CA PHE A 217 -14.62 -6.94 21.68
C PHE A 217 -15.25 -5.55 21.53
N CYS A 218 -15.30 -4.99 20.33
CA CYS A 218 -15.94 -3.70 20.07
C CYS A 218 -17.44 -3.74 20.37
N LEU A 219 -18.12 -4.84 20.02
CA LEU A 219 -19.54 -5.02 20.29
C LEU A 219 -19.84 -5.11 21.78
N VAL A 220 -19.04 -5.86 22.53
CA VAL A 220 -19.14 -5.93 23.99
C VAL A 220 -18.89 -4.56 24.63
N LEU A 221 -17.89 -3.84 24.17
CA LEU A 221 -17.55 -2.50 24.67
C LEU A 221 -18.68 -1.48 24.39
N LEU A 222 -19.29 -1.53 23.20
CA LEU A 222 -20.46 -0.72 22.87
C LEU A 222 -21.66 -1.06 23.74
N LEU A 223 -21.88 -2.36 24.00
CA LEU A 223 -22.98 -2.82 24.87
C LEU A 223 -22.77 -2.36 26.32
N LEU A 224 -21.54 -2.43 26.82
CA LEU A 224 -21.17 -1.92 28.16
C LEU A 224 -21.36 -0.39 28.24
N LEU A 225 -20.95 0.35 27.19
CA LEU A 225 -21.15 1.80 27.13
C LEU A 225 -22.64 2.17 27.06
N ALA A 226 -23.47 1.38 26.35
CA ALA A 226 -24.91 1.57 26.27
C ALA A 226 -25.64 1.29 27.62
N LEU A 227 -25.03 0.44 28.46
CA LEU A 227 -25.54 0.14 29.80
C LEU A 227 -25.18 1.23 30.83
N VAL A 228 -24.20 2.10 30.53
CA VAL A 228 -23.91 3.26 31.38
C VAL A 228 -25.05 4.25 31.20
N PRO A 229 -25.86 4.53 32.25
CA PRO A 229 -26.93 5.51 32.11
C PRO A 229 -26.33 6.87 31.77
N ALA A 230 -26.67 7.39 30.58
CA ALA A 230 -26.35 8.77 30.22
C ALA A 230 -26.98 9.66 31.30
N GLY A 231 -26.14 10.27 32.14
CA GLY A 231 -26.63 11.27 33.06
C GLY A 231 -27.38 12.31 32.24
N GLU A 232 -28.69 12.48 32.53
CA GLU A 232 -29.50 13.50 31.91
C GLU A 232 -28.83 14.86 32.21
N GLU A 233 -28.05 15.31 31.22
CA GLU A 233 -27.64 16.71 31.16
C GLU A 233 -28.92 17.51 30.91
N GLN A 234 -29.57 17.94 32.00
CA GLN A 234 -30.71 18.85 31.96
C GLN A 234 -30.29 20.06 31.14
N GLN A 235 -30.71 20.08 29.90
CA GLN A 235 -30.61 21.22 28.99
C GLN A 235 -31.42 22.35 29.67
N LYS A 236 -30.74 23.19 30.48
CA LYS A 236 -31.35 24.43 30.99
C LYS A 236 -31.90 25.18 29.79
N PRO A 237 -33.21 25.44 29.75
CA PRO A 237 -33.78 26.25 28.69
C PRO A 237 -33.10 27.64 28.73
N GLY A 238 -32.45 27.96 27.60
CA GLY A 238 -31.81 29.26 27.43
C GLY A 238 -32.84 30.41 27.71
N PRO A 239 -32.39 31.57 28.20
CA PRO A 239 -33.29 32.68 28.51
C PRO A 239 -34.07 33.06 27.25
N VAL A 240 -35.39 32.95 27.36
CA VAL A 240 -36.34 33.38 26.33
C VAL A 240 -36.11 34.87 26.10
N ALA A 241 -35.64 35.25 24.90
CA ALA A 241 -35.53 36.66 24.55
C ALA A 241 -36.86 37.35 24.72
N ALA A 242 -36.89 38.38 25.58
CA ALA A 242 -38.07 39.19 25.81
C ALA A 242 -38.51 39.86 24.48
N PRO A 243 -39.85 39.92 24.20
CA PRO A 243 -40.33 40.56 22.98
C PRO A 243 -40.04 42.07 23.06
N THR A 244 -39.29 42.56 22.07
CA THR A 244 -39.15 44.01 21.86
C THR A 244 -40.51 44.58 21.52
N ARG A 245 -41.04 45.42 22.41
CA ARG A 245 -42.24 46.22 22.14
C ARG A 245 -41.96 47.32 21.11
N PRO A 246 -42.96 47.66 20.30
CA PRO A 246 -42.85 48.64 19.23
C PRO A 246 -42.64 50.06 19.69
#